data_d544081921d9960e967631b1d7f0e76c
#
_entry.id   d544081921d9960e967631b1d7f0e76c
#
_cell.length_a   1.000
_cell.length_b   1.000
_cell.length_c   1.000
_cell.angle_alpha   90.00
_cell.angle_beta   90.00
_cell.angle_gamma   90.00
#
_symmetry.space_group_name_H-M   'P 1'
#
loop_
_entity.id
_entity.type
_entity.pdbx_description
1 polymer ?
#
loop_
_entity_poly.entity_id
_entity_poly.type
_entity_poly.pdbx_seq_one_letter_code
_entity_poly.pdbx_strand_id
1 'polypeptide(L)'
;PPEAIETMGDKISARVLMIESDVPVIPGEEIVVKEDSDHLGALATAAARVGYPLLLKASAGGGGKGMRAVIEPRALRTEFEAATREAAAAFGDGTVYIERLLARARHVEIQILCDSHGAAVHLNERDCSVQRRYQKVIEEAPSPAVSAETREAMGKAAITAAMSVGYIGAGTVEFLLSSNGEFHFLEMNTRIQVEHPVTEMTTGVDLVHKQFEVAAGLPLGMSQSDVTQNGHAIEARIYAEDPSSGFLPSTGRLVMWRPASGPGIRVDSGVREGDEVTIDFDPMLAKLIVHAPSRQAAIRRLDTALSDFVALGVKTNIDFLRNAISHHAFQSGSVDTDFLDDTPA
;
A
#
# COMPACT_ATOMS: atom_id res chain seq x y z
N PRO A 1 -3.38 20.34 3.02
CA PRO A 1 -2.74 21.55 2.51
C PRO A 1 -1.76 21.23 1.39
N PRO A 2 -1.54 22.13 0.38
CA PRO A 2 -0.61 21.88 -0.71
C PRO A 2 0.82 21.56 -0.23
N GLU A 3 1.30 22.26 0.77
CA GLU A 3 2.63 22.09 1.36
C GLU A 3 2.84 20.67 1.92
N ALA A 4 1.80 20.11 2.54
CA ALA A 4 1.84 18.72 3.04
C ALA A 4 1.91 17.71 1.88
N ILE A 5 1.22 17.99 0.77
CA ILE A 5 1.26 17.15 -0.44
C ILE A 5 2.66 17.21 -1.08
N GLU A 6 3.22 18.41 -1.21
CA GLU A 6 4.55 18.62 -1.78
C GLU A 6 5.64 17.94 -0.94
N THR A 7 5.64 18.18 0.39
CA THR A 7 6.65 17.62 1.30
C THR A 7 6.59 16.09 1.35
N MET A 8 5.39 15.52 1.47
CA MET A 8 5.22 14.07 1.55
C MET A 8 5.31 13.38 0.18
N GLY A 9 5.11 14.12 -0.92
CA GLY A 9 5.30 13.64 -2.29
C GLY A 9 6.77 13.50 -2.71
N ASP A 10 7.66 14.28 -2.11
CA ASP A 10 9.10 14.15 -2.29
C ASP A 10 9.69 13.18 -1.25
N LYS A 11 10.18 12.03 -1.69
CA LYS A 11 10.64 10.96 -0.79
C LYS A 11 11.82 11.35 0.09
N ILE A 12 12.68 12.24 -0.39
CA ILE A 12 13.86 12.71 0.37
C ILE A 12 13.42 13.68 1.45
N SER A 13 12.60 14.66 1.10
CA SER A 13 12.05 15.64 2.04
C SER A 13 11.20 14.95 3.12
N ALA A 14 10.33 14.02 2.73
CA ALA A 14 9.54 13.23 3.66
C ALA A 14 10.44 12.44 4.62
N ARG A 15 11.48 11.77 4.10
CA ARG A 15 12.42 11.01 4.92
C ARG A 15 13.17 11.87 5.92
N VAL A 16 13.71 13.04 5.51
CA VAL A 16 14.41 13.98 6.40
C VAL A 16 13.47 14.40 7.52
N LEU A 17 12.27 14.82 7.19
CA LEU A 17 11.27 15.24 8.16
C LEU A 17 10.89 14.12 9.14
N MET A 18 10.79 12.87 8.65
CA MET A 18 10.51 11.72 9.53
C MET A 18 11.64 11.47 10.53
N ILE A 19 12.90 11.61 10.10
CA ILE A 19 14.06 11.50 11.00
C ILE A 19 14.02 12.61 12.06
N GLU A 20 13.76 13.86 11.66
CA GLU A 20 13.64 15.01 12.57
C GLU A 20 12.47 14.89 13.56
N SER A 21 11.45 14.11 13.20
CA SER A 21 10.25 13.86 13.99
C SER A 21 10.31 12.55 14.79
N ASP A 22 11.45 11.89 14.88
CA ASP A 22 11.64 10.58 15.56
C ASP A 22 10.72 9.45 15.02
N VAL A 23 10.29 9.53 13.76
CA VAL A 23 9.57 8.44 13.09
C VAL A 23 10.61 7.47 12.50
N PRO A 24 10.53 6.16 12.80
CA PRO A 24 11.49 5.20 12.28
C PRO A 24 11.50 5.13 10.75
N VAL A 25 12.67 5.29 10.13
CA VAL A 25 12.86 5.18 8.68
C VAL A 25 13.82 4.05 8.33
N ILE A 26 13.68 3.48 7.13
CA ILE A 26 14.62 2.46 6.65
C ILE A 26 16.02 3.10 6.56
N PRO A 27 17.10 2.45 7.07
CA PRO A 27 18.45 2.96 6.90
C PRO A 27 18.78 3.19 5.42
N GLY A 28 19.19 4.41 5.07
CA GLY A 28 19.46 4.77 3.67
C GLY A 28 20.16 6.12 3.55
N GLU A 29 20.61 6.43 2.34
CA GLU A 29 21.39 7.61 2.05
C GLU A 29 21.10 8.12 0.63
N GLU A 30 21.00 9.45 0.47
CA GLU A 30 20.87 10.09 -0.83
C GLU A 30 22.20 10.10 -1.56
N ILE A 31 22.20 9.75 -2.85
CA ILE A 31 23.34 9.85 -3.72
C ILE A 31 23.14 11.00 -4.70
N VAL A 32 23.74 12.13 -4.39
CA VAL A 32 23.73 13.29 -5.30
C VAL A 32 24.79 13.09 -6.38
N VAL A 33 24.35 12.89 -7.61
CA VAL A 33 25.22 12.81 -8.79
C VAL A 33 25.56 14.24 -9.26
N LYS A 34 26.80 14.68 -9.03
CA LYS A 34 27.32 15.95 -9.59
C LYS A 34 28.25 15.63 -10.76
N GLU A 35 28.17 16.40 -11.85
CA GLU A 35 28.85 16.12 -13.11
C GLU A 35 30.38 15.96 -13.00
N ASP A 36 31.03 16.50 -11.96
CA ASP A 36 32.50 16.54 -11.80
C ASP A 36 33.04 15.74 -10.59
N SER A 37 32.27 14.87 -9.96
CA SER A 37 32.69 14.14 -8.74
C SER A 37 32.90 12.64 -8.99
N ASP A 38 33.74 12.00 -8.15
CA ASP A 38 33.86 10.54 -8.10
C ASP A 38 32.58 9.91 -7.51
N HIS A 39 31.54 9.85 -8.34
CA HIS A 39 30.25 9.28 -7.94
C HIS A 39 30.34 7.83 -7.49
N LEU A 40 31.25 7.06 -8.07
CA LEU A 40 31.38 5.64 -7.79
C LEU A 40 32.01 5.39 -6.43
N GLY A 41 32.96 6.23 -6.02
CA GLY A 41 33.57 6.14 -4.69
C GLY A 41 32.57 6.54 -3.60
N ALA A 42 31.79 7.60 -3.80
CA ALA A 42 30.73 8.04 -2.91
C ALA A 42 29.62 6.98 -2.80
N LEU A 43 29.17 6.45 -3.95
CA LEU A 43 28.18 5.39 -4.03
C LEU A 43 28.62 4.13 -3.28
N ALA A 44 29.86 3.68 -3.49
CA ALA A 44 30.39 2.49 -2.80
C ALA A 44 30.50 2.71 -1.28
N THR A 45 30.87 3.92 -0.86
CA THR A 45 30.97 4.28 0.56
C THR A 45 29.58 4.31 1.21
N ALA A 46 28.59 4.90 0.57
CA ALA A 46 27.22 4.93 1.06
C ALA A 46 26.61 3.51 1.10
N ALA A 47 26.83 2.70 0.05
CA ALA A 47 26.39 1.32 0.01
C ALA A 47 26.99 0.47 1.14
N ALA A 48 28.27 0.71 1.50
CA ALA A 48 28.91 0.02 2.62
C ALA A 48 28.31 0.41 3.98
N ARG A 49 27.87 1.67 4.14
CA ARG A 49 27.17 2.13 5.36
C ARG A 49 25.76 1.58 5.47
N VAL A 50 25.00 1.59 4.37
CA VAL A 50 23.63 1.06 4.32
C VAL A 50 23.61 -0.45 4.50
N GLY A 51 24.59 -1.14 3.91
CA GLY A 51 24.70 -2.60 3.91
C GLY A 51 23.86 -3.27 2.82
N TYR A 52 24.28 -4.48 2.45
CA TYR A 52 23.60 -5.31 1.45
C TYR A 52 22.68 -6.35 2.11
N PRO A 53 21.58 -6.77 1.46
CA PRO A 53 21.09 -6.25 0.18
C PRO A 53 20.54 -4.83 0.31
N LEU A 54 20.64 -4.04 -0.75
CA LEU A 54 20.11 -2.67 -0.79
C LEU A 54 19.17 -2.45 -1.98
N LEU A 55 18.40 -1.38 -1.90
CA LEU A 55 17.45 -0.96 -2.92
C LEU A 55 17.84 0.42 -3.42
N LEU A 56 17.96 0.56 -4.73
CA LEU A 56 18.10 1.84 -5.43
C LEU A 56 16.70 2.34 -5.77
N LYS A 57 16.39 3.60 -5.47
CA LYS A 57 15.09 4.22 -5.73
C LYS A 57 15.27 5.59 -6.37
N ALA A 58 14.48 5.90 -7.39
CA ALA A 58 14.34 7.26 -7.88
C ALA A 58 13.77 8.17 -6.77
N SER A 59 14.29 9.38 -6.63
CA SER A 59 13.78 10.37 -5.67
C SER A 59 12.36 10.82 -6.04
N ALA A 60 12.12 11.02 -7.33
CA ALA A 60 10.81 11.32 -7.88
C ALA A 60 10.06 10.06 -8.29
N GLY A 61 8.71 10.10 -8.21
CA GLY A 61 7.84 9.02 -8.67
C GLY A 61 7.36 8.05 -7.58
N GLY A 62 6.48 7.11 -7.97
CA GLY A 62 5.82 6.14 -7.08
C GLY A 62 5.48 4.83 -7.81
N GLY A 63 4.81 3.91 -7.10
CA GLY A 63 4.34 2.66 -7.69
C GLY A 63 5.44 1.68 -8.12
N GLY A 64 6.62 1.73 -7.48
CA GLY A 64 7.72 0.79 -7.74
C GLY A 64 8.54 1.05 -9.01
N LYS A 65 8.23 2.07 -9.80
CA LYS A 65 9.00 2.44 -10.99
C LYS A 65 10.36 3.05 -10.58
N GLY A 66 11.43 2.64 -11.28
CA GLY A 66 12.80 3.10 -10.97
C GLY A 66 13.38 2.50 -9.69
N MET A 67 12.86 1.35 -9.24
CA MET A 67 13.39 0.59 -8.12
C MET A 67 14.25 -0.59 -8.61
N ARG A 68 15.46 -0.74 -8.05
CA ARG A 68 16.38 -1.83 -8.39
C ARG A 68 17.04 -2.41 -7.16
N ALA A 69 16.89 -3.71 -6.96
CA ALA A 69 17.56 -4.43 -5.89
C ALA A 69 19.03 -4.70 -6.26
N VAL A 70 19.92 -4.47 -5.29
CA VAL A 70 21.34 -4.78 -5.40
C VAL A 70 21.70 -5.77 -4.29
N ILE A 71 21.88 -7.01 -4.66
CA ILE A 71 22.12 -8.10 -3.71
C ILE A 71 23.62 -8.15 -3.32
N GLU A 72 24.50 -7.85 -4.27
CA GLU A 72 25.96 -7.97 -4.12
C GLU A 72 26.69 -6.72 -4.59
N PRO A 73 27.82 -6.35 -3.96
CA PRO A 73 28.59 -5.15 -4.30
C PRO A 73 28.97 -5.04 -5.79
N ARG A 74 29.25 -6.15 -6.46
CA ARG A 74 29.65 -6.18 -7.87
C ARG A 74 28.57 -5.66 -8.83
N ALA A 75 27.30 -5.75 -8.45
CA ALA A 75 26.17 -5.28 -9.27
C ALA A 75 25.87 -3.79 -9.09
N LEU A 76 26.39 -3.17 -8.01
CA LEU A 76 26.02 -1.82 -7.59
C LEU A 76 26.14 -0.78 -8.72
N ARG A 77 27.26 -0.74 -9.40
CA ARG A 77 27.51 0.24 -10.48
C ARG A 77 26.50 0.08 -11.62
N THR A 78 26.34 -1.14 -12.12
CA THR A 78 25.46 -1.41 -13.26
C THR A 78 24.02 -1.08 -12.95
N GLU A 79 23.52 -1.46 -11.76
CA GLU A 79 22.17 -1.19 -11.32
C GLU A 79 21.93 0.28 -11.04
N PHE A 80 22.93 1.00 -10.48
CA PHE A 80 22.84 2.45 -10.26
C PHE A 80 22.74 3.23 -11.58
N GLU A 81 23.63 2.95 -12.56
CA GLU A 81 23.58 3.58 -13.88
C GLU A 81 22.24 3.30 -14.60
N ALA A 82 21.69 2.12 -14.42
CA ALA A 82 20.40 1.75 -14.99
C ALA A 82 19.25 2.50 -14.28
N ALA A 83 19.25 2.56 -12.94
CA ALA A 83 18.26 3.29 -12.16
C ALA A 83 18.24 4.78 -12.49
N THR A 84 19.41 5.42 -12.59
CA THR A 84 19.55 6.83 -12.95
C THR A 84 18.97 7.11 -14.36
N ARG A 85 19.27 6.25 -15.36
CA ARG A 85 18.71 6.42 -16.70
C ARG A 85 17.19 6.24 -16.73
N GLU A 86 16.66 5.27 -16.01
CA GLU A 86 15.21 5.05 -15.89
C GLU A 86 14.51 6.23 -15.21
N ALA A 87 15.08 6.71 -14.10
CA ALA A 87 14.54 7.84 -13.37
C ALA A 87 14.50 9.10 -14.25
N ALA A 88 15.61 9.42 -14.94
CA ALA A 88 15.68 10.56 -15.85
C ALA A 88 14.66 10.44 -17.01
N ALA A 89 14.50 9.26 -17.59
CA ALA A 89 13.57 9.04 -18.69
C ALA A 89 12.09 9.11 -18.25
N ALA A 90 11.77 8.62 -17.04
CA ALA A 90 10.39 8.53 -16.57
C ALA A 90 9.92 9.84 -15.88
N PHE A 91 10.82 10.55 -15.19
CA PHE A 91 10.47 11.66 -14.30
C PHE A 91 11.19 12.97 -14.64
N GLY A 92 12.14 12.95 -15.58
CA GLY A 92 12.97 14.12 -15.91
C GLY A 92 14.08 14.42 -14.90
N ASP A 93 14.20 13.62 -13.85
CA ASP A 93 15.20 13.72 -12.78
C ASP A 93 15.85 12.36 -12.55
N GLY A 94 17.19 12.32 -12.67
CA GLY A 94 18.00 11.11 -12.49
C GLY A 94 18.47 10.89 -11.05
N THR A 95 18.00 11.67 -10.08
CA THR A 95 18.39 11.53 -8.68
C THR A 95 17.94 10.20 -8.12
N VAL A 96 18.89 9.45 -7.56
CA VAL A 96 18.67 8.13 -6.97
C VAL A 96 19.18 8.13 -5.53
N TYR A 97 18.44 7.54 -4.63
CA TYR A 97 18.91 7.25 -3.27
C TYR A 97 18.97 5.74 -3.02
N ILE A 98 19.77 5.36 -2.04
CA ILE A 98 19.93 3.97 -1.62
C ILE A 98 19.33 3.77 -0.24
N GLU A 99 18.70 2.63 -0.04
CA GLU A 99 18.26 2.20 1.28
C GLU A 99 18.44 0.68 1.45
N ARG A 100 18.42 0.21 2.68
CA ARG A 100 18.47 -1.22 2.96
C ARG A 100 17.24 -1.91 2.38
N LEU A 101 17.45 -3.00 1.66
CA LEU A 101 16.37 -3.87 1.24
C LEU A 101 15.91 -4.72 2.42
N LEU A 102 14.67 -4.51 2.86
CA LEU A 102 14.03 -5.35 3.85
C LEU A 102 13.35 -6.51 3.13
N ALA A 103 14.04 -7.65 3.07
CA ALA A 103 13.49 -8.86 2.45
C ALA A 103 12.36 -9.43 3.33
N ARG A 104 11.33 -9.99 2.68
CA ARG A 104 10.18 -10.64 3.35
C ARG A 104 9.52 -9.76 4.41
N ALA A 105 9.47 -8.46 4.16
CA ALA A 105 8.75 -7.53 5.00
C ALA A 105 7.24 -7.60 4.72
N ARG A 106 6.44 -7.16 5.68
CA ARG A 106 5.03 -6.88 5.44
C ARG A 106 4.83 -5.41 5.09
N HIS A 107 3.88 -5.17 4.21
CA HIS A 107 3.38 -3.84 3.95
C HIS A 107 2.18 -3.59 4.86
N VAL A 108 2.40 -2.83 5.91
CA VAL A 108 1.37 -2.47 6.90
C VAL A 108 1.22 -0.96 6.89
N GLU A 109 -0.01 -0.49 6.89
CA GLU A 109 -0.29 0.94 6.79
C GLU A 109 -1.29 1.38 7.86
N ILE A 110 -1.19 2.63 8.28
CA ILE A 110 -2.06 3.23 9.29
C ILE A 110 -2.98 4.26 8.64
N GLN A 111 -4.29 4.06 8.76
CA GLN A 111 -5.27 5.08 8.38
C GLN A 111 -5.26 6.21 9.40
N ILE A 112 -5.06 7.44 8.93
CA ILE A 112 -5.16 8.64 9.77
C ILE A 112 -6.33 9.52 9.32
N LEU A 113 -6.81 10.33 10.25
CA LEU A 113 -7.80 11.36 10.01
C LEU A 113 -7.46 12.58 10.87
N CYS A 114 -7.28 13.74 10.22
CA CYS A 114 -6.87 14.99 10.87
C CYS A 114 -7.85 16.12 10.50
N ASP A 115 -8.11 17.05 11.43
CA ASP A 115 -8.93 18.24 11.16
C ASP A 115 -8.11 19.54 11.17
N SER A 116 -8.76 20.65 10.82
CA SER A 116 -8.15 21.98 10.84
C SER A 116 -8.04 22.59 12.24
N HIS A 117 -8.55 21.91 13.27
CA HIS A 117 -8.54 22.36 14.67
C HIS A 117 -7.39 21.73 15.47
N GLY A 118 -6.55 20.90 14.84
CA GLY A 118 -5.40 20.26 15.46
C GLY A 118 -5.70 18.89 16.07
N ALA A 119 -6.90 18.33 15.87
CA ALA A 119 -7.21 16.97 16.25
C ALA A 119 -6.75 15.99 15.18
N ALA A 120 -6.15 14.88 15.63
CA ALA A 120 -5.73 13.77 14.77
C ALA A 120 -5.99 12.44 15.48
N VAL A 121 -6.49 11.46 14.74
CA VAL A 121 -6.68 10.09 15.21
C VAL A 121 -6.17 9.11 14.16
N HIS A 122 -5.74 7.92 14.61
CA HIS A 122 -5.53 6.79 13.71
C HIS A 122 -6.68 5.78 13.85
N LEU A 123 -7.06 5.17 12.73
CA LEU A 123 -8.12 4.19 12.65
C LEU A 123 -7.58 2.76 12.49
N ASN A 124 -6.47 2.50 13.16
CA ASN A 124 -5.72 1.24 13.14
C ASN A 124 -5.09 0.93 11.77
N GLU A 125 -4.53 -0.28 11.68
CA GLU A 125 -3.77 -0.72 10.52
C GLU A 125 -4.60 -1.53 9.52
N ARG A 126 -4.05 -1.54 8.30
CA ARG A 126 -4.35 -2.50 7.23
C ARG A 126 -3.08 -3.26 6.87
N ASP A 127 -3.21 -4.54 6.57
CA ASP A 127 -2.15 -5.35 5.97
C ASP A 127 -2.36 -5.42 4.46
N CYS A 128 -1.40 -4.92 3.71
CA CYS A 128 -1.41 -4.85 2.25
C CYS A 128 -0.27 -5.67 1.64
N SER A 129 0.19 -6.70 2.34
CA SER A 129 1.35 -7.51 1.91
C SER A 129 1.06 -8.36 0.69
N VAL A 130 -0.22 -8.71 0.44
CA VAL A 130 -0.59 -9.49 -0.74
C VAL A 130 -0.64 -8.58 -1.96
N GLN A 131 0.49 -8.49 -2.65
CA GLN A 131 0.69 -7.60 -3.78
C GLN A 131 1.43 -8.31 -4.93
N ARG A 132 1.22 -7.85 -6.14
CA ARG A 132 1.88 -8.32 -7.34
C ARG A 132 2.57 -7.14 -8.03
N ARG A 133 3.88 -7.23 -8.22
CA ARG A 133 4.66 -6.13 -8.81
C ARG A 133 4.42 -4.79 -8.12
N TYR A 134 4.40 -4.79 -6.79
CA TYR A 134 4.12 -3.63 -5.92
C TYR A 134 2.69 -3.08 -6.01
N GLN A 135 1.77 -3.76 -6.69
CA GLN A 135 0.33 -3.42 -6.70
C GLN A 135 -0.40 -4.30 -5.69
N LYS A 136 -1.10 -3.69 -4.77
CA LYS A 136 -1.94 -4.36 -3.77
C LYS A 136 -3.05 -5.12 -4.48
N VAL A 137 -3.35 -6.33 -4.03
CA VAL A 137 -4.34 -7.24 -4.64
C VAL A 137 -5.36 -7.71 -3.63
N ILE A 138 -4.91 -8.01 -2.40
CA ILE A 138 -5.77 -8.37 -1.27
C ILE A 138 -5.27 -7.59 -0.05
N GLU A 139 -6.20 -6.95 0.64
CA GLU A 139 -5.95 -6.16 1.84
C GLU A 139 -6.82 -6.66 2.99
N GLU A 140 -6.30 -6.62 4.21
CA GLU A 140 -7.06 -7.04 5.40
C GLU A 140 -6.88 -6.12 6.60
N ALA A 141 -7.86 -6.04 7.46
CA ALA A 141 -7.81 -5.36 8.74
C ALA A 141 -8.55 -6.20 9.81
N PRO A 142 -7.93 -6.36 11.00
CA PRO A 142 -6.56 -6.02 11.37
C PRO A 142 -5.51 -6.93 10.71
N SER A 143 -4.24 -6.52 10.75
CA SER A 143 -3.13 -7.36 10.32
C SER A 143 -2.95 -8.55 11.27
N PRO A 144 -2.80 -9.78 10.75
CA PRO A 144 -2.53 -10.94 11.60
C PRO A 144 -1.13 -10.93 12.24
N ALA A 145 -0.24 -10.02 11.81
CA ALA A 145 1.14 -9.93 12.28
C ALA A 145 1.38 -8.79 13.27
N VAL A 146 0.41 -7.90 13.47
CA VAL A 146 0.57 -6.71 14.31
C VAL A 146 0.01 -6.96 15.70
N SER A 147 0.88 -6.88 16.72
CA SER A 147 0.46 -6.92 18.13
C SER A 147 -0.23 -5.62 18.54
N ALA A 148 -0.88 -5.63 19.70
CA ALA A 148 -1.50 -4.41 20.25
C ALA A 148 -0.46 -3.31 20.51
N GLU A 149 0.73 -3.68 21.01
CA GLU A 149 1.83 -2.76 21.28
C GLU A 149 2.40 -2.18 19.99
N THR A 150 2.58 -3.01 18.95
CA THR A 150 3.05 -2.56 17.64
C THR A 150 2.04 -1.63 16.99
N ARG A 151 0.73 -1.95 17.06
CA ARG A 151 -0.36 -1.11 16.56
C ARG A 151 -0.34 0.28 17.18
N GLU A 152 -0.21 0.35 18.52
CA GLU A 152 -0.13 1.61 19.23
C GLU A 152 1.10 2.42 18.85
N ALA A 153 2.26 1.77 18.70
CA ALA A 153 3.51 2.43 18.28
C ALA A 153 3.43 2.96 16.86
N MET A 154 2.92 2.14 15.92
CA MET A 154 2.72 2.55 14.52
C MET A 154 1.67 3.68 14.42
N GLY A 155 0.59 3.59 15.18
CA GLY A 155 -0.45 4.63 15.23
C GLY A 155 0.10 5.99 15.68
N LYS A 156 0.92 6.00 16.74
CA LYS A 156 1.61 7.22 17.22
C LYS A 156 2.57 7.77 16.17
N ALA A 157 3.38 6.91 15.55
CA ALA A 157 4.29 7.32 14.50
C ALA A 157 3.55 7.94 13.31
N ALA A 158 2.40 7.37 12.92
CA ALA A 158 1.57 7.88 11.83
C ALA A 158 0.95 9.24 12.16
N ILE A 159 0.46 9.45 13.39
CA ILE A 159 -0.04 10.75 13.83
C ILE A 159 1.10 11.78 13.85
N THR A 160 2.27 11.41 14.37
CA THR A 160 3.45 12.28 14.37
C THR A 160 3.83 12.70 12.95
N ALA A 161 3.87 11.77 12.01
CA ALA A 161 4.14 12.06 10.60
C ALA A 161 3.12 13.04 10.01
N ALA A 162 1.83 12.85 10.26
CA ALA A 162 0.79 13.75 9.75
C ALA A 162 0.86 15.15 10.36
N MET A 163 1.07 15.22 11.68
CA MET A 163 1.14 16.49 12.40
C MET A 163 2.38 17.30 12.04
N SER A 164 3.51 16.66 11.71
CA SER A 164 4.74 17.34 11.31
C SER A 164 4.61 18.17 10.03
N VAL A 165 3.64 17.82 9.17
CA VAL A 165 3.33 18.57 7.92
C VAL A 165 2.02 19.35 8.01
N GLY A 166 1.41 19.43 9.18
CA GLY A 166 0.11 20.09 9.35
C GLY A 166 -0.99 19.48 8.46
N TYR A 167 -1.00 18.14 8.31
CA TYR A 167 -1.95 17.45 7.45
C TYR A 167 -3.40 17.63 7.90
N ILE A 168 -4.31 17.79 6.94
CA ILE A 168 -5.75 17.90 7.15
C ILE A 168 -6.45 16.97 6.16
N GLY A 169 -7.34 16.12 6.65
CA GLY A 169 -8.10 15.16 5.86
C GLY A 169 -7.82 13.70 6.21
N ALA A 170 -8.36 12.80 5.39
CA ALA A 170 -8.03 11.38 5.46
C ALA A 170 -6.74 11.10 4.70
N GLY A 171 -5.79 10.45 5.36
CA GLY A 171 -4.51 10.05 4.79
C GLY A 171 -4.06 8.70 5.31
N THR A 172 -3.01 8.17 4.75
CA THR A 172 -2.45 6.88 5.14
C THR A 172 -0.94 6.97 5.24
N VAL A 173 -0.39 6.46 6.32
CA VAL A 173 1.06 6.33 6.51
C VAL A 173 1.43 4.87 6.33
N GLU A 174 2.25 4.59 5.33
CA GLU A 174 2.69 3.25 4.97
C GLU A 174 4.01 2.91 5.67
N PHE A 175 4.11 1.66 6.14
CA PHE A 175 5.29 1.13 6.81
C PHE A 175 5.67 -0.24 6.25
N LEU A 176 6.96 -0.56 6.31
CA LEU A 176 7.43 -1.93 6.20
C LEU A 176 7.64 -2.49 7.61
N LEU A 177 6.98 -3.60 7.90
CA LEU A 177 7.08 -4.34 9.15
C LEU A 177 7.95 -5.58 8.93
N SER A 178 9.07 -5.66 9.62
CA SER A 178 9.99 -6.79 9.61
C SER A 178 9.49 -7.93 10.50
N SER A 179 9.97 -9.14 10.25
CA SER A 179 9.59 -10.33 11.03
C SER A 179 9.99 -10.28 12.51
N ASN A 180 10.93 -9.40 12.89
CA ASN A 180 11.33 -9.15 14.29
C ASN A 180 10.43 -8.12 15.00
N GLY A 181 9.40 -7.58 14.32
CA GLY A 181 8.48 -6.59 14.85
C GLY A 181 8.93 -5.13 14.71
N GLU A 182 10.09 -4.87 14.13
CA GLU A 182 10.53 -3.52 13.79
C GLU A 182 9.76 -3.00 12.57
N PHE A 183 9.30 -1.75 12.64
CA PHE A 183 8.62 -1.10 11.52
C PHE A 183 9.35 0.18 11.10
N HIS A 184 9.26 0.49 9.82
CA HIS A 184 9.93 1.64 9.22
C HIS A 184 8.99 2.35 8.26
N PHE A 185 8.94 3.67 8.34
CA PHE A 185 8.21 4.53 7.41
C PHE A 185 8.62 4.27 5.96
N LEU A 186 7.64 4.11 5.11
CA LEU A 186 7.81 3.94 3.67
C LEU A 186 7.41 5.22 2.93
N GLU A 187 6.16 5.64 3.08
CA GLU A 187 5.61 6.87 2.48
C GLU A 187 4.31 7.30 3.18
N MET A 188 3.86 8.51 2.88
CA MET A 188 2.54 8.98 3.29
C MET A 188 1.68 9.30 2.06
N ASN A 189 0.54 8.66 1.96
CA ASN A 189 -0.46 8.96 0.95
C ASN A 189 -1.41 10.05 1.46
N THR A 190 -1.34 11.23 0.86
CA THR A 190 -2.12 12.43 1.22
C THR A 190 -3.51 12.42 0.56
N ARG A 191 -4.17 11.29 0.55
CA ARG A 191 -5.47 11.01 -0.05
C ARG A 191 -6.12 9.79 0.57
N ILE A 192 -7.38 9.57 0.28
CA ILE A 192 -8.03 8.29 0.53
C ILE A 192 -7.45 7.21 -0.38
N GLN A 193 -7.35 5.99 0.11
CA GLN A 193 -6.84 4.84 -0.65
C GLN A 193 -7.96 3.89 -1.06
N VAL A 194 -7.66 3.00 -2.03
CA VAL A 194 -8.60 2.01 -2.56
C VAL A 194 -9.12 1.12 -1.43
N GLU A 195 -8.24 0.69 -0.55
CA GLU A 195 -8.44 -0.27 0.54
C GLU A 195 -9.05 0.32 1.82
N HIS A 196 -9.50 1.60 1.81
CA HIS A 196 -10.16 2.22 2.96
C HIS A 196 -11.39 1.43 3.49
N PRO A 197 -12.12 0.67 2.65
CA PRO A 197 -13.30 -0.05 3.12
C PRO A 197 -13.02 -1.09 4.21
N VAL A 198 -11.85 -1.72 4.26
CA VAL A 198 -11.57 -2.68 5.35
C VAL A 198 -11.47 -1.98 6.71
N THR A 199 -10.97 -0.74 6.73
CA THR A 199 -11.00 0.11 7.93
C THR A 199 -12.43 0.50 8.30
N GLU A 200 -13.23 0.95 7.33
CA GLU A 200 -14.63 1.32 7.57
C GLU A 200 -15.44 0.15 8.13
N MET A 201 -15.27 -1.05 7.55
CA MET A 201 -16.00 -2.25 7.98
C MET A 201 -15.61 -2.73 9.38
N THR A 202 -14.37 -2.46 9.82
CA THR A 202 -13.90 -2.88 11.15
C THR A 202 -14.08 -1.83 12.23
N THR A 203 -14.10 -0.53 11.87
CA THR A 203 -14.23 0.58 12.82
C THR A 203 -15.64 1.18 12.90
N GLY A 204 -16.44 1.02 11.84
CA GLY A 204 -17.73 1.68 11.69
C GLY A 204 -17.65 3.16 11.31
N VAL A 205 -16.45 3.68 11.01
CA VAL A 205 -16.23 5.07 10.60
C VAL A 205 -16.36 5.20 9.09
N ASP A 206 -17.26 6.04 8.60
CA ASP A 206 -17.37 6.41 7.19
C ASP A 206 -16.31 7.48 6.87
N LEU A 207 -15.21 7.06 6.25
CA LEU A 207 -14.07 7.92 5.93
C LEU A 207 -14.41 8.99 4.89
N VAL A 208 -15.22 8.64 3.90
CA VAL A 208 -15.63 9.59 2.86
C VAL A 208 -16.51 10.68 3.45
N HIS A 209 -17.46 10.29 4.33
CA HIS A 209 -18.27 11.27 5.05
C HIS A 209 -17.39 12.18 5.91
N LYS A 210 -16.44 11.63 6.64
CA LYS A 210 -15.48 12.41 7.44
C LYS A 210 -14.63 13.37 6.61
N GLN A 211 -14.24 13.00 5.40
CA GLN A 211 -13.55 13.92 4.48
C GLN A 211 -14.40 15.15 4.17
N PHE A 212 -15.71 14.98 3.93
CA PHE A 212 -16.62 16.11 3.70
C PHE A 212 -16.80 16.98 4.95
N GLU A 213 -16.93 16.37 6.13
CA GLU A 213 -17.03 17.12 7.40
C GLU A 213 -15.78 17.97 7.64
N VAL A 214 -14.58 17.37 7.50
CA VAL A 214 -13.30 18.07 7.67
C VAL A 214 -13.12 19.18 6.61
N ALA A 215 -13.48 18.92 5.35
CA ALA A 215 -13.40 19.91 4.29
C ALA A 215 -14.38 21.09 4.52
N ALA A 216 -15.50 20.84 5.20
CA ALA A 216 -16.43 21.88 5.64
C ALA A 216 -15.96 22.65 6.88
N GLY A 217 -14.77 22.35 7.41
CA GLY A 217 -14.21 22.99 8.60
C GLY A 217 -14.78 22.49 9.93
N LEU A 218 -15.49 21.37 9.93
CA LEU A 218 -16.01 20.77 11.15
C LEU A 218 -14.91 20.01 11.91
N PRO A 219 -14.96 19.97 13.25
CA PRO A 219 -14.05 19.14 14.04
C PRO A 219 -14.33 17.66 13.81
N LEU A 220 -13.34 16.79 14.03
CA LEU A 220 -13.47 15.33 13.87
C LEU A 220 -14.66 14.74 14.65
N GLY A 221 -14.99 15.34 15.80
CA GLY A 221 -16.09 14.88 16.67
C GLY A 221 -15.81 13.51 17.31
N MET A 222 -14.56 13.06 17.31
CA MET A 222 -14.10 11.81 17.92
C MET A 222 -12.68 11.96 18.44
N SER A 223 -12.36 11.20 19.45
CA SER A 223 -11.02 11.05 20.04
C SER A 223 -10.45 9.66 19.74
N GLN A 224 -9.15 9.45 20.03
CA GLN A 224 -8.54 8.13 19.82
C GLN A 224 -9.22 7.02 20.65
N SER A 225 -9.74 7.35 21.84
CA SER A 225 -10.47 6.39 22.68
C SER A 225 -11.82 5.95 22.13
N ASP A 226 -12.38 6.68 21.17
CA ASP A 226 -13.65 6.34 20.51
C ASP A 226 -13.44 5.35 19.34
N VAL A 227 -12.20 5.17 18.90
CA VAL A 227 -11.86 4.24 17.83
C VAL A 227 -11.89 2.81 18.37
N THR A 228 -12.88 2.07 17.93
CA THR A 228 -13.02 0.63 18.24
C THR A 228 -12.73 -0.21 17.01
N GLN A 229 -12.33 -1.45 17.21
CA GLN A 229 -12.11 -2.41 16.11
C GLN A 229 -12.90 -3.67 16.37
N ASN A 230 -13.77 -4.04 15.44
CA ASN A 230 -14.68 -5.17 15.56
C ASN A 230 -14.51 -6.14 14.39
N GLY A 231 -14.30 -7.41 14.69
CA GLY A 231 -14.20 -8.45 13.70
C GLY A 231 -12.97 -8.35 12.80
N HIS A 232 -13.13 -8.79 11.58
CA HIS A 232 -12.07 -8.84 10.58
C HIS A 232 -12.66 -8.59 9.19
N ALA A 233 -12.05 -7.70 8.41
CA ALA A 233 -12.44 -7.40 7.04
C ALA A 233 -11.31 -7.77 6.07
N ILE A 234 -11.69 -8.26 4.89
CA ILE A 234 -10.75 -8.53 3.79
C ILE A 234 -11.36 -7.93 2.53
N GLU A 235 -10.54 -7.19 1.80
CA GLU A 235 -10.85 -6.67 0.46
C GLU A 235 -10.07 -7.47 -0.58
N ALA A 236 -10.70 -7.73 -1.72
CA ALA A 236 -10.06 -8.29 -2.91
C ALA A 236 -10.39 -7.42 -4.12
N ARG A 237 -9.38 -7.04 -4.88
CA ARG A 237 -9.53 -6.22 -6.08
C ARG A 237 -9.83 -7.08 -7.28
N ILE A 238 -11.01 -6.87 -7.89
CA ILE A 238 -11.44 -7.58 -9.10
C ILE A 238 -10.92 -6.81 -10.32
N TYR A 239 -10.00 -7.42 -11.04
CA TYR A 239 -9.38 -6.85 -12.24
C TYR A 239 -9.83 -7.57 -13.51
N ALA A 240 -9.99 -6.82 -14.60
CA ALA A 240 -10.14 -7.36 -15.96
C ALA A 240 -8.77 -7.75 -16.52
N GLU A 241 -8.23 -8.85 -16.07
CA GLU A 241 -6.90 -9.37 -16.41
C GLU A 241 -6.96 -10.88 -16.68
N ASP A 242 -6.03 -11.37 -17.49
CA ASP A 242 -5.86 -12.81 -17.76
C ASP A 242 -4.65 -13.36 -17.00
N PRO A 243 -4.83 -14.01 -15.83
CA PRO A 243 -3.73 -14.61 -15.07
C PRO A 243 -2.93 -15.63 -15.88
N SER A 244 -3.58 -16.41 -16.75
CA SER A 244 -2.92 -17.43 -17.57
C SER A 244 -2.00 -16.86 -18.66
N SER A 245 -2.17 -15.58 -19.00
CA SER A 245 -1.37 -14.84 -19.98
C SER A 245 -0.49 -13.76 -19.33
N GLY A 246 -0.02 -14.00 -18.10
CA GLY A 246 0.84 -13.06 -17.36
C GLY A 246 0.13 -11.78 -16.93
N PHE A 247 -1.17 -11.86 -16.69
CA PHE A 247 -2.03 -10.74 -16.23
C PHE A 247 -2.13 -9.61 -17.26
N LEU A 248 -2.19 -9.97 -18.54
CA LEU A 248 -2.50 -8.99 -19.58
C LEU A 248 -3.93 -8.46 -19.39
N PRO A 249 -4.16 -7.14 -19.61
CA PRO A 249 -5.50 -6.57 -19.57
C PRO A 249 -6.46 -7.31 -20.51
N SER A 250 -7.67 -7.58 -20.04
CA SER A 250 -8.74 -8.20 -20.82
C SER A 250 -9.81 -7.16 -21.13
N THR A 251 -9.89 -6.76 -22.39
CA THR A 251 -10.87 -5.79 -22.87
C THR A 251 -12.10 -6.47 -23.43
N GLY A 252 -13.23 -5.76 -23.49
CA GLY A 252 -14.47 -6.23 -24.07
C GLY A 252 -15.70 -5.72 -23.36
N ARG A 253 -16.87 -6.13 -23.83
CA ARG A 253 -18.15 -5.75 -23.24
C ARG A 253 -18.51 -6.70 -22.11
N LEU A 254 -18.90 -6.15 -20.94
CA LEU A 254 -19.46 -6.90 -19.83
C LEU A 254 -20.87 -7.40 -20.20
N VAL A 255 -20.96 -8.66 -20.61
CA VAL A 255 -22.23 -9.29 -21.05
C VAL A 255 -23.11 -9.65 -19.86
N MET A 256 -22.47 -9.94 -18.71
CA MET A 256 -23.13 -10.18 -17.44
C MET A 256 -22.27 -9.64 -16.31
N TRP A 257 -22.90 -8.90 -15.41
CA TRP A 257 -22.28 -8.36 -14.20
C TRP A 257 -23.20 -8.57 -13.00
N ARG A 258 -22.88 -9.57 -12.18
CA ARG A 258 -23.63 -9.91 -10.97
C ARG A 258 -22.67 -9.99 -9.78
N PRO A 259 -22.41 -8.86 -9.09
CA PRO A 259 -21.63 -8.85 -7.87
C PRO A 259 -22.25 -9.71 -6.79
N ALA A 260 -21.40 -10.32 -5.96
CA ALA A 260 -21.87 -11.01 -4.75
C ALA A 260 -22.57 -10.04 -3.80
N SER A 261 -23.55 -10.54 -3.06
CA SER A 261 -24.30 -9.74 -2.09
C SER A 261 -24.72 -10.58 -0.88
N GLY A 262 -24.96 -9.92 0.24
CA GLY A 262 -25.42 -10.58 1.46
C GLY A 262 -24.86 -9.96 2.73
N PRO A 263 -25.18 -10.49 3.90
CA PRO A 263 -24.70 -9.96 5.18
C PRO A 263 -23.18 -10.00 5.28
N GLY A 264 -22.57 -8.84 5.58
CA GLY A 264 -21.12 -8.68 5.68
C GLY A 264 -20.38 -8.76 4.34
N ILE A 265 -21.07 -8.51 3.23
CA ILE A 265 -20.50 -8.36 1.89
C ILE A 265 -20.80 -6.95 1.40
N ARG A 266 -19.77 -6.25 0.93
CA ARG A 266 -19.83 -4.95 0.26
C ARG A 266 -19.11 -5.06 -1.08
N VAL A 267 -19.66 -4.46 -2.12
CA VAL A 267 -19.01 -4.34 -3.42
C VAL A 267 -19.04 -2.89 -3.86
N ASP A 268 -17.87 -2.30 -4.03
CA ASP A 268 -17.71 -0.98 -4.63
C ASP A 268 -17.33 -1.20 -6.10
N SER A 269 -18.26 -0.97 -7.01
CA SER A 269 -18.11 -1.25 -8.45
C SER A 269 -18.02 0.05 -9.25
N GLY A 270 -17.03 0.11 -10.15
CA GLY A 270 -16.86 1.15 -11.14
C GLY A 270 -17.60 0.86 -12.46
N VAL A 271 -18.18 -0.33 -12.59
CA VAL A 271 -18.79 -0.80 -13.82
C VAL A 271 -20.17 -1.44 -13.56
N ARG A 272 -20.92 -1.63 -14.63
CA ARG A 272 -22.23 -2.31 -14.65
C ARG A 272 -22.33 -3.20 -15.89
N GLU A 273 -23.35 -4.04 -15.92
CA GLU A 273 -23.67 -4.86 -17.08
C GLU A 273 -23.89 -3.97 -18.31
N GLY A 274 -23.25 -4.36 -19.41
CA GLY A 274 -23.31 -3.65 -20.69
C GLY A 274 -22.19 -2.64 -20.94
N ASP A 275 -21.44 -2.25 -19.90
CA ASP A 275 -20.29 -1.35 -20.06
C ASP A 275 -19.16 -2.02 -20.86
N GLU A 276 -18.31 -1.20 -21.49
CA GLU A 276 -17.15 -1.64 -22.24
C GLU A 276 -15.87 -1.40 -21.43
N VAL A 277 -15.10 -2.45 -21.23
CA VAL A 277 -13.79 -2.39 -20.59
C VAL A 277 -12.74 -2.11 -21.66
N THR A 278 -12.01 -1.01 -21.52
CA THR A 278 -10.98 -0.56 -22.46
C THR A 278 -9.59 -0.60 -21.84
N ILE A 279 -8.55 -0.31 -22.60
CA ILE A 279 -7.16 -0.19 -22.12
C ILE A 279 -6.81 1.23 -21.66
N ASP A 280 -7.75 2.17 -21.76
CA ASP A 280 -7.48 3.59 -21.50
C ASP A 280 -7.42 3.92 -20.01
N PHE A 281 -7.93 3.03 -19.17
CA PHE A 281 -8.02 3.18 -17.72
C PHE A 281 -7.42 1.97 -17.00
N ASP A 282 -7.34 2.09 -15.66
CA ASP A 282 -6.96 0.97 -14.80
C ASP A 282 -7.93 -0.22 -15.00
N PRO A 283 -7.41 -1.47 -15.10
CA PRO A 283 -8.25 -2.65 -15.32
C PRO A 283 -9.12 -3.04 -14.11
N MET A 284 -9.07 -2.32 -13.00
CA MET A 284 -9.88 -2.62 -11.82
C MET A 284 -11.36 -2.35 -12.07
N LEU A 285 -12.18 -3.40 -11.97
CA LEU A 285 -13.62 -3.34 -12.18
C LEU A 285 -14.39 -3.03 -10.89
N ALA A 286 -13.96 -3.65 -9.80
CA ALA A 286 -14.59 -3.52 -8.50
C ALA A 286 -13.65 -3.93 -7.36
N LYS A 287 -14.06 -3.57 -6.13
CA LYS A 287 -13.54 -4.10 -4.89
C LYS A 287 -14.63 -4.95 -4.25
N LEU A 288 -14.28 -6.17 -3.87
CA LEU A 288 -15.13 -7.04 -3.06
C LEU A 288 -14.61 -7.04 -1.64
N ILE A 289 -15.41 -6.55 -0.71
CA ILE A 289 -15.05 -6.46 0.71
C ILE A 289 -15.96 -7.37 1.50
N VAL A 290 -15.38 -8.15 2.41
CA VAL A 290 -16.12 -8.97 3.36
C VAL A 290 -15.76 -8.61 4.78
N HIS A 291 -16.72 -8.75 5.70
CA HIS A 291 -16.52 -8.58 7.13
C HIS A 291 -17.10 -9.75 7.90
N ALA A 292 -16.40 -10.26 8.89
CA ALA A 292 -16.85 -11.35 9.76
C ALA A 292 -16.28 -11.22 11.19
N PRO A 293 -16.81 -11.95 12.18
CA PRO A 293 -16.32 -11.87 13.55
C PRO A 293 -14.87 -12.34 13.76
N SER A 294 -14.29 -13.06 12.81
CA SER A 294 -12.91 -13.54 12.88
C SER A 294 -12.31 -13.65 11.48
N ARG A 295 -10.96 -13.63 11.41
CA ARG A 295 -10.20 -13.76 10.16
C ARG A 295 -10.60 -15.02 9.38
N GLN A 296 -10.67 -16.17 10.04
CA GLN A 296 -11.05 -17.43 9.40
C GLN A 296 -12.49 -17.40 8.84
N ALA A 297 -13.41 -16.72 9.51
CA ALA A 297 -14.77 -16.54 9.00
C ALA A 297 -14.79 -15.55 7.81
N ALA A 298 -13.95 -14.49 7.83
CA ALA A 298 -13.81 -13.56 6.73
C ALA A 298 -13.23 -14.25 5.48
N ILE A 299 -12.20 -15.08 5.63
CA ILE A 299 -11.61 -15.85 4.51
C ILE A 299 -12.68 -16.75 3.85
N ARG A 300 -13.44 -17.51 4.65
CA ARG A 300 -14.52 -18.36 4.11
C ARG A 300 -15.60 -17.54 3.41
N ARG A 301 -15.95 -16.38 3.97
CA ARG A 301 -16.93 -15.48 3.36
C ARG A 301 -16.42 -14.92 2.04
N LEU A 302 -15.14 -14.56 1.97
CA LEU A 302 -14.52 -14.08 0.75
C LEU A 302 -14.50 -15.16 -0.35
N ASP A 303 -14.11 -16.39 -0.04
CA ASP A 303 -14.15 -17.49 -1.02
C ASP A 303 -15.56 -17.73 -1.56
N THR A 304 -16.58 -17.76 -0.68
CA THR A 304 -17.98 -17.88 -1.10
C THR A 304 -18.38 -16.70 -1.98
N ALA A 305 -18.09 -15.47 -1.58
CA ALA A 305 -18.46 -14.28 -2.32
C ALA A 305 -17.75 -14.22 -3.69
N LEU A 306 -16.47 -14.61 -3.78
CA LEU A 306 -15.76 -14.74 -5.05
C LEU A 306 -16.36 -15.82 -5.95
N SER A 307 -16.80 -16.95 -5.37
CA SER A 307 -17.48 -18.02 -6.10
C SER A 307 -18.84 -17.60 -6.67
N ASP A 308 -19.55 -16.73 -5.97
CA ASP A 308 -20.87 -16.22 -6.37
C ASP A 308 -20.78 -15.01 -7.31
N PHE A 309 -19.58 -14.44 -7.46
CA PHE A 309 -19.37 -13.26 -8.30
C PHE A 309 -19.33 -13.62 -9.79
N VAL A 310 -20.23 -13.07 -10.60
CA VAL A 310 -20.32 -13.37 -12.03
C VAL A 310 -19.92 -12.13 -12.84
N ALA A 311 -18.84 -12.27 -13.61
CA ALA A 311 -18.38 -11.30 -14.60
C ALA A 311 -18.13 -12.05 -15.92
N LEU A 312 -18.96 -11.81 -16.95
CA LEU A 312 -18.82 -12.44 -18.26
C LEU A 312 -18.59 -11.40 -19.35
N GLY A 313 -17.81 -11.77 -20.34
CA GLY A 313 -17.44 -10.93 -21.48
C GLY A 313 -15.98 -10.50 -21.47
N VAL A 314 -15.36 -10.50 -20.29
CA VAL A 314 -13.91 -10.30 -20.11
C VAL A 314 -13.36 -11.39 -19.18
N LYS A 315 -12.06 -11.64 -19.27
CA LYS A 315 -11.36 -12.47 -18.26
C LYS A 315 -11.13 -11.64 -17.01
N THR A 316 -11.17 -12.29 -15.84
CA THR A 316 -10.93 -11.66 -14.55
C THR A 316 -9.94 -12.47 -13.72
N ASN A 317 -9.41 -11.83 -12.68
CA ASN A 317 -8.51 -12.47 -11.71
C ASN A 317 -9.23 -13.25 -10.59
N ILE A 318 -10.54 -13.48 -10.68
CA ILE A 318 -11.33 -14.09 -9.59
C ILE A 318 -10.80 -15.46 -9.16
N ASP A 319 -10.49 -16.36 -10.11
CA ASP A 319 -9.94 -17.68 -9.77
C ASP A 319 -8.55 -17.59 -9.14
N PHE A 320 -7.73 -16.65 -9.62
CA PHE A 320 -6.43 -16.37 -9.01
C PHE A 320 -6.58 -15.88 -7.54
N LEU A 321 -7.52 -14.98 -7.26
CA LEU A 321 -7.82 -14.52 -5.89
C LEU A 321 -8.24 -15.69 -5.00
N ARG A 322 -9.10 -16.59 -5.48
CA ARG A 322 -9.52 -17.78 -4.74
C ARG A 322 -8.34 -18.71 -4.46
N ASN A 323 -7.46 -18.93 -5.42
CA ASN A 323 -6.23 -19.70 -5.23
C ASN A 323 -5.33 -19.05 -4.17
N ALA A 324 -5.11 -17.74 -4.24
CA ALA A 324 -4.28 -17.01 -3.28
C ALA A 324 -4.81 -17.13 -1.84
N ILE A 325 -6.12 -16.92 -1.62
CA ILE A 325 -6.70 -17.03 -0.26
C ILE A 325 -6.79 -18.47 0.26
N SER A 326 -6.78 -19.47 -0.62
CA SER A 326 -6.75 -20.89 -0.23
C SER A 326 -5.35 -21.36 0.15
N HIS A 327 -4.31 -20.63 -0.25
CA HIS A 327 -2.93 -21.01 0.03
C HIS A 327 -2.63 -21.03 1.53
N HIS A 328 -1.83 -22.01 1.97
CA HIS A 328 -1.53 -22.22 3.39
C HIS A 328 -0.94 -20.96 4.07
N ALA A 329 -0.03 -20.25 3.39
CA ALA A 329 0.59 -19.05 3.94
C ALA A 329 -0.45 -17.94 4.20
N PHE A 330 -1.44 -17.76 3.30
CA PHE A 330 -2.54 -16.81 3.53
C PHE A 330 -3.42 -17.28 4.68
N GLN A 331 -3.82 -18.54 4.69
CA GLN A 331 -4.67 -19.11 5.73
C GLN A 331 -4.05 -18.97 7.14
N SER A 332 -2.74 -19.20 7.25
CA SER A 332 -1.99 -19.06 8.52
C SER A 332 -1.63 -17.62 8.89
N GLY A 333 -1.83 -16.66 7.98
CA GLY A 333 -1.40 -15.27 8.18
C GLY A 333 0.11 -15.05 8.05
N SER A 334 0.83 -15.93 7.34
CA SER A 334 2.30 -15.90 7.17
C SER A 334 2.72 -15.33 5.82
N VAL A 335 1.95 -14.39 5.26
CA VAL A 335 2.27 -13.73 3.99
C VAL A 335 3.23 -12.55 4.21
N ASP A 336 4.03 -12.26 3.20
CA ASP A 336 4.88 -11.09 3.08
C ASP A 336 4.74 -10.49 1.66
N THR A 337 5.52 -9.45 1.34
CA THR A 337 5.43 -8.77 0.03
C THR A 337 5.84 -9.64 -1.16
N ASP A 338 6.55 -10.74 -0.92
CA ASP A 338 7.02 -11.66 -1.97
C ASP A 338 6.04 -12.83 -2.19
N PHE A 339 4.95 -12.90 -1.38
CA PHE A 339 4.01 -14.04 -1.36
C PHE A 339 3.47 -14.44 -2.73
N LEU A 340 3.02 -13.48 -3.56
CA LEU A 340 2.46 -13.79 -4.88
C LEU A 340 3.54 -14.09 -5.93
N ASP A 341 4.77 -13.61 -5.74
CA ASP A 341 5.89 -13.94 -6.60
C ASP A 341 6.41 -15.36 -6.33
N ASP A 342 6.33 -15.82 -5.08
CA ASP A 342 6.68 -17.18 -4.65
C ASP A 342 5.55 -18.20 -4.92
N THR A 343 4.33 -17.75 -5.19
CA THR A 343 3.15 -18.61 -5.37
C THR A 343 2.72 -18.61 -6.86
N PRO A 344 2.85 -19.73 -7.57
CA PRO A 344 2.42 -19.79 -8.96
C PRO A 344 0.90 -19.54 -9.09
N ALA A 345 0.54 -18.81 -10.17
CA ALA A 345 -0.85 -18.44 -10.50
C ALA A 345 -1.75 -19.65 -10.79
#